data_57bb2070cc61c46ad4840c87960aa1f8
#
_entry.id   57bb2070cc61c46ad4840c87960aa1f8
#
_cell.length_a   1.000
_cell.length_b   1.000
_cell.length_c   1.000
_cell.angle_alpha   90.00
_cell.angle_beta   90.00
_cell.angle_gamma   90.00
#
_symmetry.space_group_name_H-M   'P 1'
#
loop_
_entity.id
_entity.type
_entity.pdbx_description
1 polymer ?
#
loop_
_entity_poly.entity_id
_entity_poly.type
_entity_poly.pdbx_seq_one_letter_code
_entity_poly.pdbx_strand_id
1 'polypeptide(L)'
;MMKKFLLSALFVSLFSPHLFSKTLTLERLIDYSMEHSTAVKKSKAQMELARTQHNESAAARLGSIDLVGSYTHYNLPRTLAPLTPASILSDPEGVPTTTNLFATGIMYTVPLFTGFAQTRQVEMDAIATELAKSKLFLTKEQLAYNVASLYLSILALQEMLSAQHDHVIALKKLTEVIKKEVSLGKKAQIDLLKAENDLYGNLSYEEVLKGNIAMTKASLASLVGLERIEKIAPIRVSVKRPDYSIDRLLKDADSLKRVRIAALNVKKADKGVQKSRASRYPQVSMSAYYGYNYGENDTSNKYPDDFNSQENWQIGLNAKWTLFDFGKNNAVTQKAKIAKMQAEFDRNQTLLDLRKSLVEAYEKMKQSYANYRGSVKQYALAKESEQIERVRYKSSVSTINDLLYASSQAHIARAKLIESKYNYQKEKFYMDYLLERGVK
;
A
#
# COMPACT_ATOMS: atom_id res chain seq x y z
N MET A 1 -2.11 12.70 47.54
CA MET A 1 -2.94 11.62 46.95
C MET A 1 -2.21 11.01 45.78
N MET A 2 -1.19 10.22 46.09
CA MET A 2 -0.42 9.39 45.16
C MET A 2 -0.89 7.95 45.32
N LYS A 3 -1.49 7.37 44.31
CA LYS A 3 -1.68 5.90 44.11
C LYS A 3 -2.77 5.70 43.06
N LYS A 4 -2.36 5.56 41.79
CA LYS A 4 -3.05 4.86 40.70
C LYS A 4 -2.29 5.02 39.38
N PHE A 5 -0.99 4.74 39.43
CA PHE A 5 -0.20 4.43 38.24
C PHE A 5 0.54 3.14 38.57
N LEU A 6 -0.01 2.00 38.14
CA LEU A 6 0.68 0.72 37.98
C LEU A 6 -0.40 -0.37 37.87
N LEU A 7 -0.83 -0.67 36.67
CA LEU A 7 -1.27 -2.00 36.20
C LEU A 7 -1.75 -1.86 34.73
N SER A 8 -0.79 -1.77 33.85
CA SER A 8 -1.03 -1.91 32.42
C SER A 8 0.22 -2.56 31.80
N ALA A 9 0.59 -3.70 32.35
CA ALA A 9 1.65 -4.52 31.79
C ALA A 9 1.15 -5.96 31.71
N LEU A 10 1.40 -6.58 30.57
CA LEU A 10 1.30 -8.01 30.29
C LEU A 10 -0.11 -8.56 30.03
N PHE A 11 -0.71 -8.18 28.91
CA PHE A 11 -1.43 -9.14 28.09
C PHE A 11 -0.55 -9.51 26.89
N VAL A 12 0.53 -10.23 27.15
CA VAL A 12 1.17 -11.07 26.15
C VAL A 12 0.20 -12.22 25.92
N SER A 13 -0.67 -12.05 24.94
CA SER A 13 -1.46 -13.14 24.41
C SER A 13 -0.49 -14.18 23.85
N LEU A 14 -0.35 -15.26 24.59
CA LEU A 14 0.14 -16.54 24.13
C LEU A 14 -0.74 -16.99 22.95
N PHE A 15 -0.52 -16.42 21.78
CA PHE A 15 -1.00 -16.97 20.53
C PHE A 15 -0.11 -18.17 20.20
N SER A 16 -0.56 -19.32 20.69
CA SER A 16 0.04 -20.60 20.41
C SER A 16 0.17 -20.81 18.89
N PRO A 17 1.33 -21.26 18.38
CA PRO A 17 1.55 -21.50 16.95
C PRO A 17 0.86 -22.75 16.41
N HIS A 18 -0.19 -23.27 17.04
CA HIS A 18 -0.84 -24.54 16.71
C HIS A 18 -1.98 -24.47 15.68
N LEU A 19 -2.22 -23.32 15.02
CA LEU A 19 -3.34 -23.18 14.07
C LEU A 19 -3.04 -23.59 12.61
N PHE A 20 -1.83 -24.03 12.27
CA PHE A 20 -1.40 -24.22 10.89
C PHE A 20 -1.17 -25.68 10.44
N SER A 21 -1.70 -26.66 11.13
CA SER A 21 -1.79 -28.04 10.63
C SER A 21 -2.93 -28.26 9.60
N LYS A 22 -3.78 -27.23 9.35
CA LYS A 22 -4.90 -27.31 8.39
C LYS A 22 -4.49 -26.79 7.03
N THR A 23 -4.89 -27.56 6.00
CA THR A 23 -4.77 -27.16 4.59
C THR A 23 -5.39 -25.76 4.38
N LEU A 24 -4.59 -24.80 3.88
CA LEU A 24 -4.98 -23.41 3.72
C LEU A 24 -5.77 -23.21 2.43
N THR A 25 -6.95 -22.61 2.51
CA THR A 25 -7.76 -22.22 1.35
C THR A 25 -7.34 -20.82 0.86
N LEU A 26 -7.65 -20.52 -0.41
CA LEU A 26 -7.40 -19.20 -0.99
C LEU A 26 -8.06 -18.08 -0.17
N GLU A 27 -9.34 -18.25 0.16
CA GLU A 27 -10.13 -17.28 0.93
C GLU A 27 -9.47 -16.98 2.29
N ARG A 28 -9.11 -18.02 3.04
CA ARG A 28 -8.45 -17.85 4.34
C ARG A 28 -7.10 -17.13 4.24
N LEU A 29 -6.32 -17.42 3.17
CA LEU A 29 -5.06 -16.72 2.94
C LEU A 29 -5.28 -15.26 2.60
N ILE A 30 -6.29 -14.93 1.80
CA ILE A 30 -6.66 -13.56 1.49
C ILE A 30 -7.08 -12.84 2.77
N ASP A 31 -8.02 -13.41 3.56
CA ASP A 31 -8.50 -12.80 4.81
C ASP A 31 -7.36 -12.59 5.80
N TYR A 32 -6.52 -13.60 6.02
CA TYR A 32 -5.35 -13.49 6.88
C TYR A 32 -4.40 -12.38 6.40
N SER A 33 -4.16 -12.28 5.09
CA SER A 33 -3.28 -11.26 4.53
C SER A 33 -3.82 -9.84 4.71
N MET A 34 -5.16 -9.65 4.70
CA MET A 34 -5.79 -8.34 4.95
C MET A 34 -5.51 -7.80 6.34
N GLU A 35 -5.25 -8.67 7.31
CA GLU A 35 -4.95 -8.29 8.69
C GLU A 35 -3.45 -8.23 8.97
N HIS A 36 -2.67 -9.13 8.39
CA HIS A 36 -1.29 -9.37 8.79
C HIS A 36 -0.25 -8.79 7.82
N SER A 37 -0.59 -8.60 6.54
CA SER A 37 0.35 -8.08 5.54
C SER A 37 0.89 -6.69 5.90
N THR A 38 2.21 -6.53 5.83
CA THR A 38 2.91 -5.27 6.05
C THR A 38 2.42 -4.16 5.10
N ALA A 39 2.09 -4.49 3.86
CA ALA A 39 1.58 -3.53 2.88
C ALA A 39 0.24 -2.93 3.32
N VAL A 40 -0.69 -3.75 3.84
CA VAL A 40 -1.99 -3.28 4.36
C VAL A 40 -1.79 -2.49 5.65
N LYS A 41 -0.94 -2.96 6.58
CA LYS A 41 -0.61 -2.23 7.82
C LYS A 41 -0.03 -0.86 7.52
N LYS A 42 0.92 -0.76 6.58
CA LYS A 42 1.50 0.52 6.12
C LYS A 42 0.42 1.44 5.52
N SER A 43 -0.48 0.91 4.69
CA SER A 43 -1.54 1.71 4.08
C SER A 43 -2.60 2.15 5.11
N LYS A 44 -2.91 1.32 6.14
CA LYS A 44 -3.75 1.73 7.29
C LYS A 44 -3.08 2.86 8.08
N ALA A 45 -1.78 2.75 8.38
CA ALA A 45 -1.03 3.81 9.06
C ALA A 45 -1.02 5.12 8.26
N GLN A 46 -0.88 5.05 6.92
CA GLN A 46 -0.99 6.24 6.05
C GLN A 46 -2.38 6.87 6.08
N MET A 47 -3.43 6.07 6.19
CA MET A 47 -4.80 6.56 6.34
C MET A 47 -4.99 7.27 7.70
N GLU A 48 -4.48 6.70 8.79
CA GLU A 48 -4.53 7.34 10.11
C GLU A 48 -3.67 8.61 10.17
N LEU A 49 -2.51 8.62 9.50
CA LEU A 49 -1.70 9.83 9.37
C LEU A 49 -2.48 10.96 8.67
N ALA A 50 -3.14 10.66 7.55
CA ALA A 50 -3.95 11.65 6.84
C ALA A 50 -5.14 12.14 7.70
N ARG A 51 -5.75 11.27 8.49
CA ARG A 51 -6.81 11.61 9.44
C ARG A 51 -6.29 12.53 10.55
N THR A 52 -5.12 12.22 11.11
CA THR A 52 -4.48 13.01 12.15
C THR A 52 -4.09 14.38 11.62
N GLN A 53 -3.56 14.49 10.39
CA GLN A 53 -3.29 15.79 9.73
C GLN A 53 -4.56 16.62 9.52
N HIS A 54 -5.68 15.98 9.18
CA HIS A 54 -6.98 16.67 9.12
C HIS A 54 -7.41 17.19 10.50
N ASN A 55 -7.25 16.40 11.57
CA ASN A 55 -7.57 16.84 12.93
C ASN A 55 -6.64 17.96 13.39
N GLU A 56 -5.33 17.89 13.07
CA GLU A 56 -4.34 18.93 13.34
C GLU A 56 -4.75 20.25 12.67
N SER A 57 -5.05 20.22 11.37
CA SER A 57 -5.48 21.43 10.64
C SER A 57 -6.81 22.00 11.15
N ALA A 58 -7.71 21.15 11.62
CA ALA A 58 -8.97 21.59 12.25
C ALA A 58 -8.72 22.22 13.63
N ALA A 59 -7.84 21.62 14.45
CA ALA A 59 -7.48 22.15 15.77
C ALA A 59 -6.71 23.47 15.68
N ALA A 60 -5.86 23.64 14.68
CA ALA A 60 -5.10 24.89 14.44
C ALA A 60 -6.02 26.13 14.26
N ARG A 61 -7.30 25.93 13.96
CA ARG A 61 -8.30 27.02 13.91
C ARG A 61 -8.69 27.55 15.28
N LEU A 62 -8.49 26.76 16.33
CA LEU A 62 -8.82 27.13 17.71
C LEU A 62 -7.69 27.90 18.39
N GLY A 63 -6.53 28.04 17.74
CA GLY A 63 -5.36 28.69 18.31
C GLY A 63 -4.60 27.86 19.32
N SER A 64 -3.78 28.51 20.14
CA SER A 64 -2.96 27.87 21.19
C SER A 64 -3.06 28.66 22.50
N ILE A 65 -2.90 27.91 23.60
CA ILE A 65 -2.68 28.45 24.93
C ILE A 65 -1.25 28.10 25.31
N ASP A 66 -0.42 29.11 25.49
CA ASP A 66 1.00 28.94 25.72
C ASP A 66 1.36 29.52 27.10
N LEU A 67 2.24 28.83 27.86
CA LEU A 67 2.93 29.43 28.99
C LEU A 67 4.14 30.18 28.43
N VAL A 68 4.19 31.46 28.66
CA VAL A 68 5.28 32.32 28.16
C VAL A 68 6.09 32.89 29.32
N GLY A 69 7.42 32.98 29.14
CA GLY A 69 8.30 33.60 30.10
C GLY A 69 9.44 34.32 29.38
N SER A 70 9.82 35.48 29.90
CA SER A 70 10.94 36.24 29.38
C SER A 70 11.74 36.91 30.50
N TYR A 71 13.05 37.04 30.28
CA TYR A 71 13.92 37.90 31.03
C TYR A 71 14.54 38.92 30.09
N THR A 72 14.51 40.17 30.45
CA THR A 72 15.09 41.24 29.65
C THR A 72 15.88 42.21 30.55
N HIS A 73 17.12 42.41 30.23
CA HIS A 73 17.96 43.42 30.86
C HIS A 73 17.95 44.69 30.00
N TYR A 74 17.65 45.80 30.63
CA TYR A 74 17.61 47.10 29.99
C TYR A 74 18.80 47.99 30.46
N ASN A 75 19.28 48.84 29.59
CA ASN A 75 20.30 49.85 29.90
C ASN A 75 19.73 51.03 30.70
N LEU A 76 18.41 51.18 30.77
CA LEU A 76 17.69 52.22 31.54
C LEU A 76 16.52 51.55 32.25
N PRO A 77 16.17 52.01 33.47
CA PRO A 77 15.03 51.48 34.20
C PRO A 77 13.73 51.53 33.42
N ARG A 78 12.92 50.45 33.54
CA ARG A 78 11.57 50.32 32.96
C ARG A 78 10.55 50.08 34.05
N THR A 79 9.35 50.62 33.91
CA THR A 79 8.25 50.32 34.81
C THR A 79 7.73 48.90 34.66
N LEU A 80 7.35 48.25 35.75
CA LEU A 80 6.83 46.91 35.75
C LEU A 80 5.45 46.78 35.10
N ALA A 81 4.66 47.87 35.11
CA ALA A 81 3.36 47.99 34.45
C ALA A 81 3.27 49.31 33.67
N PRO A 82 2.34 49.41 32.70
CA PRO A 82 2.03 50.69 32.04
C PRO A 82 1.59 51.75 33.05
N LEU A 83 2.16 52.93 32.95
CA LEU A 83 1.77 54.06 33.78
C LEU A 83 0.43 54.66 33.33
N THR A 84 -0.40 55.00 34.30
CA THR A 84 -1.63 55.77 34.06
C THR A 84 -1.42 57.24 34.46
N PRO A 85 -2.18 58.21 33.88
CA PRO A 85 -2.10 59.59 34.31
C PRO A 85 -2.36 59.78 35.83
N ALA A 86 -3.22 58.92 36.39
CA ALA A 86 -3.53 58.91 37.82
C ALA A 86 -2.34 58.50 38.67
N SER A 87 -1.62 57.43 38.27
CA SER A 87 -0.43 56.98 39.00
C SER A 87 0.72 58.00 38.96
N ILE A 88 0.84 58.72 37.85
CA ILE A 88 1.85 59.78 37.74
C ILE A 88 1.50 61.00 38.64
N LEU A 89 0.25 61.31 38.76
CA LEU A 89 -0.21 62.45 39.55
C LEU A 89 -0.28 62.14 41.05
N SER A 90 -0.59 60.90 41.44
CA SER A 90 -0.79 60.55 42.85
C SER A 90 0.52 60.20 43.60
N ASP A 91 1.42 59.46 43.04
CA ASP A 91 2.69 59.07 43.66
C ASP A 91 3.71 58.66 42.58
N PRO A 92 4.39 59.61 41.91
CA PRO A 92 5.37 59.28 40.87
C PRO A 92 6.60 58.58 41.43
N GLU A 93 6.92 58.78 42.71
CA GLU A 93 8.05 58.15 43.38
C GLU A 93 7.73 56.73 43.86
N GLY A 94 6.50 56.35 43.96
CA GLY A 94 6.05 55.02 44.32
C GLY A 94 5.96 54.01 43.16
N VAL A 95 6.28 54.43 41.94
CA VAL A 95 6.26 53.56 40.76
C VAL A 95 7.49 52.68 40.72
N PRO A 96 7.41 51.35 40.85
CA PRO A 96 8.57 50.48 40.80
C PRO A 96 9.12 50.42 39.38
N THR A 97 10.42 50.62 39.26
CA THR A 97 11.18 50.47 38.01
C THR A 97 12.25 49.40 38.18
N THR A 98 12.67 48.80 37.08
CA THR A 98 13.73 47.78 37.06
C THR A 98 14.51 47.81 35.77
N THR A 99 15.81 47.51 35.88
CA THR A 99 16.66 47.19 34.72
C THR A 99 16.60 45.70 34.37
N ASN A 100 16.11 44.84 35.30
CA ASN A 100 15.99 43.38 35.13
C ASN A 100 14.55 42.96 35.19
N LEU A 101 13.89 42.97 34.04
CA LEU A 101 12.48 42.60 33.95
C LEU A 101 12.29 41.10 33.66
N PHE A 102 11.60 40.42 34.57
CA PHE A 102 11.09 39.08 34.38
C PHE A 102 9.60 39.17 34.10
N ALA A 103 9.14 38.54 33.03
CA ALA A 103 7.72 38.42 32.74
C ALA A 103 7.33 36.97 32.57
N THR A 104 6.23 36.55 33.18
CA THR A 104 5.68 35.20 33.02
C THR A 104 4.16 35.28 32.97
N GLY A 105 3.54 34.45 32.14
CA GLY A 105 2.10 34.45 32.00
C GLY A 105 1.58 33.40 31.02
N ILE A 106 0.26 33.40 30.85
CA ILE A 106 -0.46 32.58 29.90
C ILE A 106 -0.89 33.47 28.74
N MET A 107 -0.59 32.98 27.50
CA MET A 107 -0.99 33.66 26.27
C MET A 107 -1.92 32.76 25.46
N TYR A 108 -3.12 33.25 25.15
CA TYR A 108 -4.00 32.61 24.16
C TYR A 108 -3.91 33.38 22.84
N THR A 109 -3.59 32.65 21.76
CA THR A 109 -3.54 33.26 20.42
C THR A 109 -4.44 32.47 19.47
N VAL A 110 -5.39 33.13 18.83
CA VAL A 110 -6.32 32.51 17.89
C VAL A 110 -6.43 33.31 16.60
N PRO A 111 -6.27 32.62 15.42
CA PRO A 111 -6.53 33.23 14.12
C PRO A 111 -8.05 33.37 13.89
N LEU A 112 -8.58 34.58 13.83
CA LEU A 112 -9.99 34.84 13.56
C LEU A 112 -10.31 34.79 12.06
N PHE A 113 -9.40 35.31 11.24
CA PHE A 113 -9.53 35.30 9.78
C PHE A 113 -8.17 35.21 9.11
N THR A 114 -8.00 34.23 8.24
CA THR A 114 -6.74 33.98 7.52
C THR A 114 -6.91 34.06 6.00
N GLY A 115 -7.85 34.87 5.52
CA GLY A 115 -8.19 34.89 4.09
C GLY A 115 -8.69 33.55 3.56
N PHE A 116 -9.34 32.74 4.40
CA PHE A 116 -9.79 31.39 4.12
C PHE A 116 -8.65 30.32 4.01
N ALA A 117 -7.37 30.67 4.25
CA ALA A 117 -6.25 29.72 4.13
C ALA A 117 -6.46 28.47 4.98
N GLN A 118 -6.81 28.63 6.27
CA GLN A 118 -7.06 27.51 7.18
C GLN A 118 -8.27 26.67 6.76
N THR A 119 -9.36 27.30 6.33
CA THR A 119 -10.55 26.60 5.85
C THR A 119 -10.20 25.71 4.65
N ARG A 120 -9.44 26.25 3.68
CA ARG A 120 -9.01 25.48 2.51
C ARG A 120 -8.00 24.38 2.87
N GLN A 121 -7.17 24.62 3.91
CA GLN A 121 -6.27 23.57 4.41
C GLN A 121 -7.06 22.39 4.97
N VAL A 122 -8.04 22.64 5.84
CA VAL A 122 -8.89 21.58 6.41
C VAL A 122 -9.63 20.82 5.30
N GLU A 123 -10.16 21.52 4.28
CA GLU A 123 -10.79 20.86 3.12
C GLU A 123 -9.80 20.01 2.32
N MET A 124 -8.55 20.46 2.14
CA MET A 124 -7.49 19.68 1.47
C MET A 124 -7.14 18.42 2.25
N ASP A 125 -7.10 18.50 3.58
CA ASP A 125 -6.74 17.37 4.44
C ASP A 125 -7.90 16.38 4.58
N ALA A 126 -9.15 16.87 4.52
CA ALA A 126 -10.33 16.00 4.39
C ALA A 126 -10.28 15.19 3.08
N ILE A 127 -9.94 15.85 1.95
CA ILE A 127 -9.74 15.15 0.66
C ILE A 127 -8.57 14.17 0.75
N ALA A 128 -7.47 14.54 1.43
CA ALA A 128 -6.33 13.64 1.63
C ALA A 128 -6.70 12.38 2.43
N THR A 129 -7.60 12.50 3.40
CA THR A 129 -8.14 11.36 4.15
C THR A 129 -8.97 10.44 3.24
N GLU A 130 -9.81 10.99 2.35
CA GLU A 130 -10.57 10.22 1.37
C GLU A 130 -9.65 9.53 0.34
N LEU A 131 -8.59 10.20 -0.09
CA LEU A 131 -7.54 9.64 -0.93
C LEU A 131 -6.86 8.45 -0.26
N ALA A 132 -6.43 8.59 0.99
CA ALA A 132 -5.77 7.54 1.75
C ALA A 132 -6.68 6.31 1.95
N LYS A 133 -7.97 6.53 2.23
CA LYS A 133 -8.99 5.47 2.30
C LYS A 133 -9.15 4.71 0.98
N SER A 134 -9.18 5.45 -0.14
CA SER A 134 -9.29 4.85 -1.48
C SER A 134 -8.02 4.08 -1.86
N LYS A 135 -6.83 4.58 -1.49
CA LYS A 135 -5.56 3.89 -1.67
C LYS A 135 -5.48 2.60 -0.85
N LEU A 136 -5.96 2.61 0.40
CA LEU A 136 -6.04 1.40 1.23
C LEU A 136 -6.91 0.33 0.56
N PHE A 137 -8.04 0.72 -0.03
CA PHE A 137 -8.88 -0.21 -0.78
C PHE A 137 -8.10 -0.83 -1.95
N LEU A 138 -7.44 -0.02 -2.79
CA LEU A 138 -6.65 -0.54 -3.91
C LEU A 138 -5.48 -1.42 -3.46
N THR A 139 -4.84 -1.08 -2.33
CA THR A 139 -3.78 -1.92 -1.74
C THR A 139 -4.32 -3.30 -1.37
N LYS A 140 -5.53 -3.39 -0.82
CA LYS A 140 -6.19 -4.66 -0.50
C LYS A 140 -6.52 -5.46 -1.76
N GLU A 141 -7.08 -4.82 -2.80
CA GLU A 141 -7.37 -5.46 -4.09
C GLU A 141 -6.10 -6.03 -4.74
N GLN A 142 -5.01 -5.24 -4.75
CA GLN A 142 -3.72 -5.68 -5.26
C GLN A 142 -3.16 -6.86 -4.47
N LEU A 143 -3.27 -6.83 -3.15
CA LEU A 143 -2.82 -7.93 -2.30
C LEU A 143 -3.62 -9.21 -2.57
N ALA A 144 -4.95 -9.11 -2.66
CA ALA A 144 -5.81 -10.24 -2.97
C ALA A 144 -5.45 -10.90 -4.31
N TYR A 145 -5.23 -10.07 -5.35
CA TYR A 145 -4.76 -10.55 -6.65
C TYR A 145 -3.40 -11.23 -6.57
N ASN A 146 -2.42 -10.64 -5.88
CA ASN A 146 -1.08 -11.20 -5.75
C ASN A 146 -1.09 -12.55 -5.01
N VAL A 147 -1.87 -12.64 -3.92
CA VAL A 147 -2.08 -13.89 -3.16
C VAL A 147 -2.69 -14.96 -4.05
N ALA A 148 -3.76 -14.61 -4.79
CA ALA A 148 -4.45 -15.54 -5.69
C ALA A 148 -3.53 -16.01 -6.84
N SER A 149 -2.74 -15.10 -7.42
CA SER A 149 -1.80 -15.42 -8.49
C SER A 149 -0.70 -16.40 -8.03
N LEU A 150 -0.10 -16.17 -6.85
CA LEU A 150 0.88 -17.10 -6.27
C LEU A 150 0.25 -18.42 -5.87
N TYR A 151 -0.95 -18.40 -5.31
CA TYR A 151 -1.70 -19.60 -4.96
C TYR A 151 -1.96 -20.48 -6.19
N LEU A 152 -2.44 -19.91 -7.29
CA LEU A 152 -2.62 -20.62 -8.56
C LEU A 152 -1.31 -21.12 -9.14
N SER A 153 -0.21 -20.38 -8.97
CA SER A 153 1.12 -20.85 -9.39
C SER A 153 1.55 -22.09 -8.64
N ILE A 154 1.33 -22.15 -7.32
CA ILE A 154 1.65 -23.34 -6.51
C ILE A 154 0.79 -24.52 -6.97
N LEU A 155 -0.51 -24.33 -7.20
CA LEU A 155 -1.39 -25.40 -7.67
C LEU A 155 -0.97 -25.92 -9.04
N ALA A 156 -0.59 -25.04 -9.97
CA ALA A 156 -0.06 -25.43 -11.27
C ALA A 156 1.21 -26.28 -11.14
N LEU A 157 2.17 -25.82 -10.33
CA LEU A 157 3.42 -26.56 -10.08
C LEU A 157 3.19 -27.90 -9.39
N GLN A 158 2.23 -28.00 -8.47
CA GLN A 158 1.88 -29.26 -7.82
C GLN A 158 1.23 -30.25 -8.80
N GLU A 159 0.35 -29.77 -9.69
CA GLU A 159 -0.26 -30.62 -10.73
C GLU A 159 0.80 -31.06 -11.76
N MET A 160 1.75 -30.17 -12.12
CA MET A 160 2.91 -30.50 -12.96
C MET A 160 3.83 -31.52 -12.29
N LEU A 161 4.11 -31.37 -11.00
CA LEU A 161 4.93 -32.32 -10.25
C LEU A 161 4.29 -33.72 -10.22
N SER A 162 2.98 -33.78 -10.01
CA SER A 162 2.26 -35.06 -10.08
C SER A 162 2.35 -35.68 -11.47
N ALA A 163 2.19 -34.88 -12.53
CA ALA A 163 2.35 -35.38 -13.92
C ALA A 163 3.77 -35.85 -14.21
N GLN A 164 4.80 -35.15 -13.71
CA GLN A 164 6.20 -35.51 -13.83
C GLN A 164 6.50 -36.81 -13.10
N HIS A 165 5.99 -36.95 -11.88
CA HIS A 165 6.15 -38.18 -11.09
C HIS A 165 5.55 -39.40 -11.79
N ASP A 166 4.32 -39.27 -12.36
CA ASP A 166 3.70 -40.33 -13.16
C ASP A 166 4.59 -40.72 -14.35
N HIS A 167 5.18 -39.71 -15.04
CA HIS A 167 6.06 -39.92 -16.17
C HIS A 167 7.37 -40.63 -15.76
N VAL A 168 8.00 -40.22 -14.66
CA VAL A 168 9.20 -40.86 -14.10
C VAL A 168 8.93 -42.31 -13.73
N ILE A 169 7.79 -42.63 -13.13
CA ILE A 169 7.39 -44.03 -12.84
C ILE A 169 7.28 -44.84 -14.13
N ALA A 170 6.69 -44.27 -15.19
CA ALA A 170 6.58 -44.94 -16.48
C ALA A 170 7.94 -45.18 -17.12
N LEU A 171 8.85 -44.20 -17.07
CA LEU A 171 10.23 -44.32 -17.57
C LEU A 171 11.05 -45.35 -16.77
N LYS A 172 10.92 -45.40 -15.45
CA LYS A 172 11.58 -46.44 -14.61
C LYS A 172 11.18 -47.84 -15.06
N LYS A 173 9.87 -48.09 -15.21
CA LYS A 173 9.37 -49.40 -15.67
C LYS A 173 9.86 -49.73 -17.07
N LEU A 174 9.90 -48.77 -17.98
CA LEU A 174 10.40 -48.97 -19.35
C LEU A 174 11.89 -49.31 -19.33
N THR A 175 12.70 -48.58 -18.58
CA THR A 175 14.16 -48.85 -18.44
C THR A 175 14.43 -50.22 -17.85
N GLU A 176 13.67 -50.67 -16.84
CA GLU A 176 13.79 -52.02 -16.28
C GLU A 176 13.48 -53.12 -17.30
N VAL A 177 12.43 -52.92 -18.13
CA VAL A 177 12.10 -53.87 -19.22
C VAL A 177 13.24 -53.93 -20.24
N ILE A 178 13.72 -52.77 -20.70
CA ILE A 178 14.83 -52.71 -21.68
C ILE A 178 16.09 -53.34 -21.11
N LYS A 179 16.43 -53.09 -19.84
CA LYS A 179 17.58 -53.68 -19.16
C LYS A 179 17.54 -55.25 -19.18
N LYS A 180 16.35 -55.79 -18.90
CA LYS A 180 16.12 -57.24 -18.99
C LYS A 180 16.22 -57.76 -20.42
N GLU A 181 15.70 -57.05 -21.41
CA GLU A 181 15.77 -57.44 -22.82
C GLU A 181 17.20 -57.37 -23.34
N VAL A 182 18.01 -56.41 -22.94
CA VAL A 182 19.45 -56.32 -23.25
C VAL A 182 20.22 -57.50 -22.62
N SER A 183 19.97 -57.83 -21.35
CA SER A 183 20.61 -58.97 -20.69
C SER A 183 20.26 -60.30 -21.33
N LEU A 184 19.11 -60.39 -22.02
CA LEU A 184 18.69 -61.56 -22.78
C LEU A 184 19.16 -61.50 -24.26
N GLY A 185 19.95 -60.53 -24.66
CA GLY A 185 20.43 -60.36 -26.03
C GLY A 185 19.35 -59.94 -27.05
N LYS A 186 18.15 -59.49 -26.57
CA LYS A 186 17.03 -59.12 -27.43
C LYS A 186 17.05 -57.67 -27.88
N LYS A 187 17.79 -56.82 -27.19
CA LYS A 187 17.93 -55.38 -27.47
C LYS A 187 19.38 -54.95 -27.39
N ALA A 188 19.71 -53.84 -28.07
CA ALA A 188 21.04 -53.26 -28.08
C ALA A 188 21.33 -52.49 -26.80
N GLN A 189 22.58 -52.47 -26.33
CA GLN A 189 23.02 -51.68 -25.17
C GLN A 189 22.70 -50.18 -25.32
N ILE A 190 22.77 -49.67 -26.54
CA ILE A 190 22.45 -48.27 -26.84
C ILE A 190 21.00 -47.90 -26.48
N ASP A 191 20.03 -48.82 -26.57
CA ASP A 191 18.64 -48.60 -26.22
C ASP A 191 18.49 -48.40 -24.70
N LEU A 192 19.27 -49.17 -23.89
CA LEU A 192 19.30 -48.98 -22.44
C LEU A 192 19.90 -47.62 -22.07
N LEU A 193 21.04 -47.24 -22.66
CA LEU A 193 21.69 -45.97 -22.39
C LEU A 193 20.77 -44.79 -22.69
N LYS A 194 19.98 -44.85 -23.77
CA LYS A 194 19.00 -43.82 -24.12
C LYS A 194 17.86 -43.75 -23.10
N ALA A 195 17.32 -44.89 -22.69
CA ALA A 195 16.24 -44.94 -21.69
C ALA A 195 16.73 -44.45 -20.30
N GLU A 196 17.94 -44.78 -19.90
CA GLU A 196 18.54 -44.28 -18.66
C GLU A 196 18.80 -42.79 -18.71
N ASN A 197 19.31 -42.25 -19.84
CA ASN A 197 19.53 -40.81 -20.02
C ASN A 197 18.21 -40.03 -19.87
N ASP A 198 17.13 -40.49 -20.51
CA ASP A 198 15.82 -39.87 -20.42
C ASP A 198 15.25 -39.94 -18.99
N LEU A 199 15.41 -41.11 -18.32
CA LEU A 199 15.00 -41.29 -16.94
C LEU A 199 15.72 -40.32 -15.98
N TYR A 200 17.06 -40.22 -16.06
CA TYR A 200 17.83 -39.36 -15.16
C TYR A 200 17.56 -37.87 -15.41
N GLY A 201 17.36 -37.44 -16.67
CA GLY A 201 16.94 -36.11 -17.03
C GLY A 201 15.58 -35.74 -16.38
N ASN A 202 14.63 -36.69 -16.45
CA ASN A 202 13.29 -36.47 -15.86
C ASN A 202 13.29 -36.56 -14.33
N LEU A 203 14.16 -37.35 -13.70
CA LEU A 203 14.38 -37.33 -12.25
C LEU A 203 14.92 -35.99 -11.78
N SER A 204 15.91 -35.42 -12.49
CA SER A 204 16.45 -34.10 -12.21
C SER A 204 15.38 -33.02 -12.32
N TYR A 205 14.53 -33.08 -13.35
CA TYR A 205 13.45 -32.13 -13.53
C TYR A 205 12.37 -32.21 -12.42
N GLU A 206 12.12 -33.44 -11.88
CA GLU A 206 11.22 -33.59 -10.71
C GLU A 206 11.74 -32.77 -9.50
N GLU A 207 13.05 -32.78 -9.23
CA GLU A 207 13.66 -32.00 -8.14
C GLU A 207 13.57 -30.49 -8.43
N VAL A 208 13.73 -30.03 -9.67
CA VAL A 208 13.52 -28.65 -10.06
C VAL A 208 12.09 -28.19 -9.74
N LEU A 209 11.10 -29.02 -10.04
CA LEU A 209 9.69 -28.70 -9.71
C LEU A 209 9.45 -28.61 -8.20
N LYS A 210 10.04 -29.51 -7.40
CA LYS A 210 9.98 -29.45 -5.94
C LYS A 210 10.60 -28.16 -5.41
N GLY A 211 11.75 -27.76 -5.94
CA GLY A 211 12.40 -26.48 -5.61
C GLY A 211 11.54 -25.27 -5.96
N ASN A 212 10.93 -25.25 -7.16
CA ASN A 212 10.04 -24.17 -7.59
C ASN A 212 8.79 -24.04 -6.71
N ILE A 213 8.23 -25.17 -6.26
CA ILE A 213 7.10 -25.17 -5.30
C ILE A 213 7.55 -24.57 -3.97
N ALA A 214 8.71 -24.94 -3.45
CA ALA A 214 9.23 -24.41 -2.19
C ALA A 214 9.47 -22.88 -2.28
N MET A 215 10.10 -22.41 -3.35
CA MET A 215 10.33 -20.97 -3.59
C MET A 215 9.03 -20.18 -3.72
N THR A 216 8.04 -20.72 -4.45
CA THR A 216 6.75 -20.05 -4.63
C THR A 216 5.95 -20.02 -3.32
N LYS A 217 6.01 -21.10 -2.51
CA LYS A 217 5.42 -21.12 -1.16
C LYS A 217 6.08 -20.10 -0.23
N ALA A 218 7.41 -19.96 -0.27
CA ALA A 218 8.12 -18.94 0.51
C ALA A 218 7.71 -17.53 0.09
N SER A 219 7.57 -17.26 -1.20
CA SER A 219 7.08 -15.99 -1.72
C SER A 219 5.65 -15.68 -1.25
N LEU A 220 4.76 -16.67 -1.27
CA LEU A 220 3.40 -16.51 -0.76
C LEU A 220 3.40 -16.29 0.76
N ALA A 221 4.19 -17.04 1.52
CA ALA A 221 4.32 -16.88 2.96
C ALA A 221 4.78 -15.47 3.33
N SER A 222 5.84 -14.96 2.67
CA SER A 222 6.32 -13.59 2.85
C SER A 222 5.24 -12.53 2.53
N LEU A 223 4.49 -12.73 1.44
CA LEU A 223 3.43 -11.79 1.03
C LEU A 223 2.29 -11.71 2.05
N VAL A 224 1.88 -12.85 2.61
CA VAL A 224 0.77 -12.91 3.58
C VAL A 224 1.22 -12.63 5.02
N GLY A 225 2.52 -12.66 5.31
CA GLY A 225 3.08 -12.44 6.64
C GLY A 225 3.12 -13.70 7.51
N LEU A 226 3.29 -14.88 6.88
CA LEU A 226 3.50 -16.16 7.54
C LEU A 226 4.98 -16.57 7.47
N GLU A 227 5.45 -17.35 8.44
CA GLU A 227 6.81 -17.90 8.39
C GLU A 227 6.94 -18.96 7.28
N ARG A 228 5.94 -19.85 7.16
CA ARG A 228 5.92 -20.87 6.11
C ARG A 228 4.50 -21.33 5.78
N ILE A 229 4.34 -21.90 4.58
CA ILE A 229 3.11 -22.54 4.10
C ILE A 229 3.40 -24.01 3.82
N GLU A 230 2.75 -24.91 4.55
CA GLU A 230 2.95 -26.36 4.37
C GLU A 230 2.08 -26.93 3.25
N LYS A 231 0.76 -26.77 3.37
CA LYS A 231 -0.22 -27.33 2.43
C LYS A 231 -1.25 -26.27 2.05
N ILE A 232 -1.60 -26.26 0.76
CA ILE A 232 -2.71 -25.46 0.23
C ILE A 232 -3.81 -26.38 -0.30
N ALA A 233 -5.07 -25.90 -0.21
CA ALA A 233 -6.20 -26.66 -0.71
C ALA A 233 -6.29 -26.57 -2.25
N PRO A 234 -6.69 -27.64 -2.94
CA PRO A 234 -7.01 -27.56 -4.35
C PRO A 234 -8.26 -26.68 -4.55
N ILE A 235 -8.29 -25.90 -5.64
CA ILE A 235 -9.49 -25.19 -6.08
C ILE A 235 -9.98 -25.75 -7.40
N ARG A 236 -11.28 -25.66 -7.60
CA ARG A 236 -11.88 -26.08 -8.88
C ARG A 236 -11.72 -24.95 -9.90
N VAL A 237 -10.77 -25.11 -10.82
CA VAL A 237 -10.59 -24.18 -11.94
C VAL A 237 -11.58 -24.51 -13.05
N SER A 238 -12.44 -23.54 -13.38
CA SER A 238 -13.40 -23.64 -14.49
C SER A 238 -13.02 -22.68 -15.60
N VAL A 239 -12.67 -23.21 -16.76
CA VAL A 239 -12.33 -22.40 -17.94
C VAL A 239 -13.58 -22.27 -18.81
N LYS A 240 -14.12 -21.05 -18.91
CA LYS A 240 -15.27 -20.70 -19.73
C LYS A 240 -14.90 -19.61 -20.72
N ARG A 241 -15.61 -19.55 -21.86
CA ARG A 241 -15.41 -18.45 -22.81
C ARG A 241 -15.63 -17.11 -22.11
N PRO A 242 -14.72 -16.13 -22.26
CA PRO A 242 -14.92 -14.80 -21.72
C PRO A 242 -16.17 -14.16 -22.30
N ASP A 243 -17.03 -13.66 -21.41
CA ASP A 243 -18.28 -12.97 -21.77
C ASP A 243 -18.27 -11.55 -21.17
N TYR A 244 -17.39 -10.70 -21.70
CA TYR A 244 -17.31 -9.29 -21.35
C TYR A 244 -17.58 -8.42 -22.57
N SER A 245 -18.42 -7.40 -22.43
CA SER A 245 -18.55 -6.33 -23.39
C SER A 245 -17.49 -5.28 -23.13
N ILE A 246 -16.49 -5.18 -23.99
CA ILE A 246 -15.40 -4.23 -23.83
C ILE A 246 -15.91 -2.77 -23.80
N ASP A 247 -16.91 -2.44 -24.61
CA ASP A 247 -17.52 -1.10 -24.64
C ASP A 247 -18.15 -0.74 -23.29
N ARG A 248 -18.79 -1.71 -22.63
CA ARG A 248 -19.38 -1.52 -21.30
C ARG A 248 -18.28 -1.34 -20.26
N LEU A 249 -17.22 -2.16 -20.30
CA LEU A 249 -16.09 -2.04 -19.37
C LEU A 249 -15.40 -0.67 -19.49
N LEU A 250 -15.24 -0.15 -20.72
CA LEU A 250 -14.64 1.15 -20.96
C LEU A 250 -15.52 2.32 -20.49
N LYS A 251 -16.87 2.18 -20.55
CA LYS A 251 -17.81 3.16 -20.00
C LYS A 251 -17.78 3.15 -18.46
N ASP A 252 -17.71 1.99 -17.86
CA ASP A 252 -17.72 1.83 -16.41
C ASP A 252 -16.36 2.24 -15.77
N ALA A 253 -15.29 2.35 -16.56
CA ALA A 253 -13.94 2.68 -16.10
C ALA A 253 -13.87 4.01 -15.31
N ASP A 254 -14.66 5.00 -15.69
CA ASP A 254 -14.70 6.32 -15.03
C ASP A 254 -15.21 6.25 -13.57
N SER A 255 -15.95 5.21 -13.21
CA SER A 255 -16.51 5.00 -11.86
C SER A 255 -15.53 4.32 -10.89
N LEU A 256 -14.42 3.76 -11.41
CA LEU A 256 -13.47 3.00 -10.60
C LEU A 256 -12.68 3.91 -9.65
N LYS A 257 -12.33 3.37 -8.49
CA LYS A 257 -11.63 4.12 -7.43
C LYS A 257 -10.27 4.65 -7.88
N ARG A 258 -9.59 3.98 -8.83
CA ARG A 258 -8.35 4.48 -9.45
C ARG A 258 -8.54 5.84 -10.11
N VAL A 259 -9.60 5.98 -10.90
CA VAL A 259 -9.95 7.26 -11.56
C VAL A 259 -10.46 8.27 -10.53
N ARG A 260 -11.25 7.80 -9.54
CA ARG A 260 -11.70 8.65 -8.44
C ARG A 260 -10.53 9.23 -7.62
N ILE A 261 -9.47 8.46 -7.36
CA ILE A 261 -8.25 8.97 -6.71
C ILE A 261 -7.65 10.12 -7.52
N ALA A 262 -7.52 9.96 -8.83
CA ALA A 262 -7.00 11.01 -9.69
C ALA A 262 -7.92 12.25 -9.71
N ALA A 263 -9.24 12.06 -9.73
CA ALA A 263 -10.22 13.16 -9.61
C ALA A 263 -10.13 13.88 -8.25
N LEU A 264 -9.93 13.14 -7.16
CA LEU A 264 -9.72 13.73 -5.83
C LEU A 264 -8.41 14.55 -5.75
N ASN A 265 -7.35 14.12 -6.45
CA ASN A 265 -6.12 14.91 -6.54
C ASN A 265 -6.35 16.24 -7.27
N VAL A 266 -7.14 16.25 -8.36
CA VAL A 266 -7.56 17.49 -9.03
C VAL A 266 -8.33 18.39 -8.08
N LYS A 267 -9.31 17.84 -7.34
CA LYS A 267 -10.10 18.58 -6.34
C LYS A 267 -9.21 19.15 -5.23
N LYS A 268 -8.23 18.38 -4.74
CA LYS A 268 -7.26 18.84 -3.74
C LYS A 268 -6.41 19.99 -4.29
N ALA A 269 -5.91 19.87 -5.53
CA ALA A 269 -5.13 20.92 -6.20
C ALA A 269 -5.97 22.20 -6.42
N ASP A 270 -7.26 22.07 -6.75
CA ASP A 270 -8.18 23.21 -6.85
C ASP A 270 -8.32 23.95 -5.51
N LYS A 271 -8.48 23.22 -4.39
CA LYS A 271 -8.44 23.82 -3.06
C LYS A 271 -7.09 24.50 -2.76
N GLY A 272 -5.99 23.94 -3.28
CA GLY A 272 -4.67 24.57 -3.24
C GLY A 272 -4.61 25.91 -3.96
N VAL A 273 -5.24 26.04 -5.13
CA VAL A 273 -5.40 27.31 -5.84
C VAL A 273 -6.21 28.30 -5.01
N GLN A 274 -7.31 27.86 -4.40
CA GLN A 274 -8.14 28.71 -3.54
C GLN A 274 -7.35 29.17 -2.30
N LYS A 275 -6.59 28.27 -1.67
CA LYS A 275 -5.70 28.59 -0.54
C LYS A 275 -4.62 29.60 -0.93
N SER A 276 -4.01 29.47 -2.13
CA SER A 276 -2.97 30.40 -2.58
C SER A 276 -3.45 31.84 -2.75
N ARG A 277 -4.75 32.06 -2.90
CA ARG A 277 -5.36 33.39 -2.98
C ARG A 277 -5.61 34.04 -1.61
N ALA A 278 -5.41 33.27 -0.54
CA ALA A 278 -5.68 33.77 0.85
C ALA A 278 -4.83 34.99 1.22
N SER A 279 -3.61 35.09 0.69
CA SER A 279 -2.70 36.22 0.92
C SER A 279 -3.18 37.55 0.35
N ARG A 280 -4.23 37.56 -0.48
CA ARG A 280 -4.86 38.77 -1.00
C ARG A 280 -5.83 39.43 -0.01
N TYR A 281 -6.16 38.70 1.06
CA TYR A 281 -7.07 39.15 2.09
C TYR A 281 -6.30 39.55 3.36
N PRO A 282 -6.86 40.44 4.20
CA PRO A 282 -6.29 40.70 5.50
C PRO A 282 -6.27 39.44 6.36
N GLN A 283 -5.31 39.34 7.26
CA GLN A 283 -5.27 38.32 8.30
C GLN A 283 -5.57 38.98 9.63
N VAL A 284 -6.49 38.40 10.40
CA VAL A 284 -6.89 38.93 11.71
C VAL A 284 -6.69 37.83 12.75
N SER A 285 -5.96 38.15 13.81
CA SER A 285 -5.80 37.32 14.99
C SER A 285 -6.17 38.04 16.25
N MET A 286 -6.61 37.29 17.26
CA MET A 286 -6.80 37.79 18.61
C MET A 286 -5.72 37.18 19.49
N SER A 287 -5.16 37.96 20.38
CA SER A 287 -4.30 37.54 21.46
C SER A 287 -4.82 38.01 22.80
N ALA A 288 -4.80 37.13 23.79
CA ALA A 288 -5.14 37.46 25.18
C ALA A 288 -3.98 37.00 26.06
N TYR A 289 -3.45 37.85 26.85
CA TYR A 289 -2.37 37.58 27.78
C TYR A 289 -2.82 37.89 29.20
N TYR A 290 -2.45 37.03 30.15
CA TYR A 290 -2.57 37.26 31.57
C TYR A 290 -1.32 36.78 32.25
N GLY A 291 -0.68 37.64 33.04
CA GLY A 291 0.59 37.30 33.72
C GLY A 291 1.08 38.34 34.69
N TYR A 292 2.31 38.14 35.11
CA TYR A 292 2.99 39.02 36.05
C TYR A 292 4.33 39.46 35.49
N ASN A 293 4.66 40.70 35.73
CA ASN A 293 5.99 41.28 35.55
C ASN A 293 6.65 41.38 36.92
N TYR A 294 7.91 40.94 37.00
CA TYR A 294 8.71 40.98 38.23
C TYR A 294 10.00 41.73 37.98
N GLY A 295 10.45 42.39 38.98
CA GLY A 295 11.76 43.07 38.93
C GLY A 295 12.21 43.58 40.28
N GLU A 296 13.50 43.69 40.45
CA GLU A 296 14.13 44.36 41.56
C GLU A 296 13.94 45.85 41.37
N ASN A 297 13.46 46.58 42.42
CA ASN A 297 13.25 47.99 42.35
C ASN A 297 14.60 48.73 42.40
N ASP A 298 15.00 49.33 41.30
CA ASP A 298 16.30 50.05 41.13
C ASP A 298 16.11 51.55 41.20
N THR A 299 14.98 52.06 41.66
CA THR A 299 14.75 53.50 41.90
C THR A 299 15.18 53.89 43.31
N SER A 300 15.60 55.12 43.49
CA SER A 300 15.95 55.67 44.79
C SER A 300 14.74 56.09 45.62
N ASN A 301 13.58 55.49 45.36
CA ASN A 301 12.35 55.83 46.03
C ASN A 301 12.09 54.92 47.27
N LYS A 302 10.88 54.98 47.89
CA LYS A 302 10.52 54.45 49.21
C LYS A 302 11.00 53.04 49.58
N TYR A 303 11.24 52.20 48.60
CA TYR A 303 11.58 50.77 48.80
C TYR A 303 12.68 50.34 47.80
N PRO A 304 13.89 50.94 47.94
CA PRO A 304 14.99 50.48 47.08
C PRO A 304 15.27 49.00 47.35
N ASP A 305 15.68 48.26 46.35
CA ASP A 305 16.06 46.86 46.39
C ASP A 305 14.91 45.85 46.71
N ASP A 306 13.65 46.27 46.83
CA ASP A 306 12.52 45.37 46.98
C ASP A 306 12.19 44.70 45.64
N PHE A 307 11.99 43.39 45.70
CA PHE A 307 11.51 42.64 44.53
C PHE A 307 9.98 42.83 44.38
N ASN A 308 9.57 43.49 43.34
CA ASN A 308 8.19 43.85 43.10
C ASN A 308 7.54 42.99 42.02
N SER A 309 6.22 42.78 42.11
CA SER A 309 5.42 42.11 41.10
C SER A 309 4.23 42.98 40.69
N GLN A 310 3.95 42.99 39.40
CA GLN A 310 2.79 43.70 38.83
C GLN A 310 1.99 42.76 37.93
N GLU A 311 0.68 42.69 38.22
CA GLU A 311 -0.25 42.01 37.33
C GLU A 311 -0.39 42.74 36.02
N ASN A 312 -0.39 42.00 34.92
CA ASN A 312 -0.54 42.56 33.58
C ASN A 312 -1.44 41.65 32.74
N TRP A 313 -2.54 42.19 32.23
CA TRP A 313 -3.35 41.50 31.25
C TRP A 313 -3.63 42.39 30.07
N GLN A 314 -3.78 41.78 28.91
CA GLN A 314 -4.14 42.50 27.70
C GLN A 314 -4.92 41.58 26.76
N ILE A 315 -5.87 42.17 26.05
CA ILE A 315 -6.57 41.53 24.94
C ILE A 315 -6.41 42.46 23.73
N GLY A 316 -5.92 41.88 22.63
CA GLY A 316 -5.64 42.63 21.41
C GLY A 316 -6.15 41.93 20.16
N LEU A 317 -6.55 42.75 19.19
CA LEU A 317 -6.82 42.31 17.83
C LEU A 317 -5.67 42.80 16.94
N ASN A 318 -5.07 41.89 16.20
CA ASN A 318 -4.01 42.21 15.26
C ASN A 318 -4.49 41.91 13.83
N ALA A 319 -4.49 42.94 12.98
CA ALA A 319 -4.86 42.85 11.57
C ALA A 319 -3.64 43.20 10.71
N LYS A 320 -3.26 42.25 9.81
CA LYS A 320 -2.17 42.43 8.85
C LYS A 320 -2.68 42.24 7.44
N TRP A 321 -2.47 43.22 6.56
CA TRP A 321 -2.81 43.14 5.16
C TRP A 321 -1.64 43.61 4.32
N THR A 322 -1.15 42.69 3.47
CA THR A 322 -0.08 43.00 2.53
C THR A 322 -0.70 43.60 1.26
N LEU A 323 -0.56 44.89 1.11
CA LEU A 323 -1.15 45.66 -0.03
C LEU A 323 -0.31 45.47 -1.31
N PHE A 324 1.01 45.33 -1.17
CA PHE A 324 1.94 45.19 -2.29
C PHE A 324 3.10 44.25 -1.91
N ASP A 325 3.42 43.31 -2.79
CA ASP A 325 4.41 42.24 -2.56
C ASP A 325 5.31 41.96 -3.77
N PHE A 326 5.43 42.90 -4.67
CA PHE A 326 6.26 42.80 -5.89
C PHE A 326 5.92 41.59 -6.77
N GLY A 327 4.68 41.12 -6.75
CA GLY A 327 4.19 40.03 -7.59
C GLY A 327 4.32 38.62 -6.98
N LYS A 328 4.83 38.50 -5.75
CA LYS A 328 5.01 37.21 -5.05
C LYS A 328 3.69 36.39 -5.00
N ASN A 329 2.59 37.02 -4.58
CA ASN A 329 1.27 36.37 -4.47
C ASN A 329 0.72 35.91 -5.83
N ASN A 330 1.01 36.69 -6.88
CA ASN A 330 0.66 36.25 -8.26
C ASN A 330 1.44 35.02 -8.69
N ALA A 331 2.74 34.99 -8.42
CA ALA A 331 3.59 33.81 -8.74
C ALA A 331 3.16 32.58 -7.94
N VAL A 332 2.86 32.70 -6.63
CA VAL A 332 2.35 31.61 -5.80
C VAL A 332 1.00 31.08 -6.35
N THR A 333 0.09 31.98 -6.75
CA THR A 333 -1.20 31.58 -7.33
C THR A 333 -0.99 30.89 -8.69
N GLN A 334 -0.06 31.39 -9.51
CA GLN A 334 0.24 30.79 -10.81
C GLN A 334 0.86 29.40 -10.67
N LYS A 335 1.79 29.22 -9.70
CA LYS A 335 2.33 27.90 -9.34
C LYS A 335 1.23 26.93 -8.95
N ALA A 336 0.25 27.36 -8.14
CA ALA A 336 -0.86 26.51 -7.73
C ALA A 336 -1.78 26.14 -8.92
N LYS A 337 -2.01 27.07 -9.87
CA LYS A 337 -2.78 26.77 -11.09
C LYS A 337 -2.06 25.73 -11.98
N ILE A 338 -0.74 25.85 -12.11
CA ILE A 338 0.07 24.88 -12.86
C ILE A 338 -0.02 23.50 -12.20
N ALA A 339 0.07 23.41 -10.87
CA ALA A 339 -0.09 22.18 -10.13
C ALA A 339 -1.49 21.54 -10.33
N LYS A 340 -2.56 22.37 -10.42
CA LYS A 340 -3.90 21.88 -10.76
C LYS A 340 -3.94 21.33 -12.19
N MET A 341 -3.38 22.04 -13.17
CA MET A 341 -3.31 21.59 -14.55
C MET A 341 -2.54 20.27 -14.69
N GLN A 342 -1.41 20.10 -13.97
CA GLN A 342 -0.70 18.84 -13.88
C GLN A 342 -1.58 17.71 -13.35
N ALA A 343 -2.33 17.94 -12.27
CA ALA A 343 -3.25 16.96 -11.72
C ALA A 343 -4.39 16.58 -12.70
N GLU A 344 -4.85 17.52 -13.55
CA GLU A 344 -5.81 17.24 -14.61
C GLU A 344 -5.21 16.36 -15.71
N PHE A 345 -3.97 16.61 -16.12
CA PHE A 345 -3.26 15.73 -17.05
C PHE A 345 -3.02 14.34 -16.46
N ASP A 346 -2.60 14.23 -15.20
CA ASP A 346 -2.41 12.96 -14.51
C ASP A 346 -3.73 12.16 -14.42
N ARG A 347 -4.87 12.84 -14.22
CA ARG A 347 -6.18 12.19 -14.26
C ARG A 347 -6.49 11.62 -15.64
N ASN A 348 -6.27 12.41 -16.68
CA ASN A 348 -6.51 11.96 -18.05
C ASN A 348 -5.59 10.79 -18.43
N GLN A 349 -4.30 10.86 -18.05
CA GLN A 349 -3.36 9.78 -18.26
C GLN A 349 -3.80 8.50 -17.49
N THR A 350 -4.22 8.62 -16.23
CA THR A 350 -4.73 7.50 -15.44
C THR A 350 -5.91 6.80 -16.14
N LEU A 351 -6.82 7.58 -16.72
CA LEU A 351 -7.97 7.02 -17.46
C LEU A 351 -7.53 6.30 -18.72
N LEU A 352 -6.60 6.89 -19.51
CA LEU A 352 -6.07 6.26 -20.70
C LEU A 352 -5.33 4.95 -20.37
N ASP A 353 -4.49 4.95 -19.36
CA ASP A 353 -3.75 3.76 -18.90
C ASP A 353 -4.70 2.66 -18.40
N LEU A 354 -5.76 3.03 -17.69
CA LEU A 354 -6.77 2.07 -17.24
C LEU A 354 -7.52 1.47 -18.43
N ARG A 355 -7.95 2.28 -19.39
CA ARG A 355 -8.62 1.82 -20.62
C ARG A 355 -7.74 0.87 -21.41
N LYS A 356 -6.45 1.24 -21.60
CA LYS A 356 -5.44 0.37 -22.21
C LYS A 356 -5.33 -0.96 -21.46
N SER A 357 -5.17 -0.92 -20.13
CA SER A 357 -5.02 -2.12 -19.30
C SER A 357 -6.25 -3.04 -19.36
N LEU A 358 -7.46 -2.48 -19.45
CA LEU A 358 -8.70 -3.25 -19.62
C LEU A 358 -8.76 -3.97 -20.97
N VAL A 359 -8.38 -3.29 -22.04
CA VAL A 359 -8.29 -3.90 -23.39
C VAL A 359 -7.25 -5.02 -23.41
N GLU A 360 -6.05 -4.75 -22.88
CA GLU A 360 -4.97 -5.75 -22.79
C GLU A 360 -5.39 -6.98 -21.98
N ALA A 361 -6.00 -6.78 -20.82
CA ALA A 361 -6.47 -7.87 -19.97
C ALA A 361 -7.56 -8.70 -20.66
N TYR A 362 -8.49 -8.05 -21.35
CA TYR A 362 -9.53 -8.73 -22.13
C TYR A 362 -8.94 -9.58 -23.25
N GLU A 363 -8.03 -9.03 -24.05
CA GLU A 363 -7.37 -9.78 -25.13
C GLU A 363 -6.48 -10.91 -24.62
N LYS A 364 -5.71 -10.70 -23.53
CA LYS A 364 -4.95 -11.75 -22.87
C LYS A 364 -5.84 -12.89 -22.38
N MET A 365 -7.00 -12.57 -21.82
CA MET A 365 -7.95 -13.58 -21.38
C MET A 365 -8.52 -14.38 -22.56
N LYS A 366 -8.83 -13.75 -23.71
CA LYS A 366 -9.22 -14.44 -24.95
C LYS A 366 -8.11 -15.36 -25.45
N GLN A 367 -6.86 -14.85 -25.49
CA GLN A 367 -5.68 -15.65 -25.89
C GLN A 367 -5.50 -16.84 -24.96
N SER A 368 -5.58 -16.65 -23.65
CA SER A 368 -5.44 -17.72 -22.66
C SER A 368 -6.56 -18.78 -22.80
N TYR A 369 -7.78 -18.36 -23.12
CA TYR A 369 -8.87 -19.28 -23.43
C TYR A 369 -8.59 -20.11 -24.70
N ALA A 370 -8.13 -19.46 -25.77
CA ALA A 370 -7.77 -20.15 -27.01
C ALA A 370 -6.60 -21.13 -26.80
N ASN A 371 -5.56 -20.71 -26.06
CA ASN A 371 -4.43 -21.54 -25.71
C ASN A 371 -4.88 -22.76 -24.88
N TYR A 372 -5.77 -22.59 -23.89
CA TYR A 372 -6.30 -23.71 -23.14
C TYR A 372 -7.04 -24.71 -24.05
N ARG A 373 -7.95 -24.23 -24.91
CA ARG A 373 -8.67 -25.09 -25.85
C ARG A 373 -7.74 -25.83 -26.81
N GLY A 374 -6.70 -25.15 -27.28
CA GLY A 374 -5.67 -25.76 -28.12
C GLY A 374 -4.88 -26.83 -27.36
N SER A 375 -4.47 -26.54 -26.13
CA SER A 375 -3.72 -27.48 -25.27
C SER A 375 -4.52 -28.73 -24.91
N VAL A 376 -5.86 -28.61 -24.70
CA VAL A 376 -6.73 -29.79 -24.48
C VAL A 376 -6.66 -30.74 -25.67
N LYS A 377 -6.79 -30.22 -26.91
CA LYS A 377 -6.70 -31.04 -28.12
C LYS A 377 -5.30 -31.59 -28.36
N GLN A 378 -4.27 -30.75 -28.19
CA GLN A 378 -2.86 -31.19 -28.35
C GLN A 378 -2.51 -32.30 -27.39
N TYR A 379 -2.93 -32.22 -26.11
CA TYR A 379 -2.69 -33.28 -25.15
C TYR A 379 -3.43 -34.60 -25.52
N ALA A 380 -4.70 -34.48 -25.96
CA ALA A 380 -5.47 -35.66 -26.38
C ALA A 380 -4.77 -36.41 -27.53
N LEU A 381 -4.35 -35.66 -28.57
CA LEU A 381 -3.66 -36.24 -29.74
C LEU A 381 -2.27 -36.80 -29.39
N ALA A 382 -1.47 -36.09 -28.57
CA ALA A 382 -0.18 -36.53 -28.14
C ALA A 382 -0.25 -37.83 -27.29
N LYS A 383 -1.27 -37.89 -26.41
CA LYS A 383 -1.52 -39.11 -25.61
C LYS A 383 -1.93 -40.32 -26.47
N GLU A 384 -2.74 -40.09 -27.48
CA GLU A 384 -3.12 -41.12 -28.43
C GLU A 384 -1.90 -41.62 -29.24
N SER A 385 -1.08 -40.69 -29.74
CA SER A 385 0.17 -40.98 -30.43
C SER A 385 1.13 -41.81 -29.54
N GLU A 386 1.30 -41.43 -28.26
CA GLU A 386 2.09 -42.23 -27.31
C GLU A 386 1.56 -43.65 -27.15
N GLN A 387 0.25 -43.82 -27.08
CA GLN A 387 -0.37 -45.16 -26.96
C GLN A 387 -0.11 -46.00 -28.18
N ILE A 388 -0.23 -45.43 -29.39
CA ILE A 388 0.08 -46.14 -30.65
C ILE A 388 1.55 -46.54 -30.68
N GLU A 389 2.49 -45.61 -30.43
CA GLU A 389 3.92 -45.93 -30.44
C GLU A 389 4.31 -46.95 -29.37
N ARG A 390 3.65 -46.93 -28.22
CA ARG A 390 3.86 -47.96 -27.17
C ARG A 390 3.46 -49.35 -27.64
N VAL A 391 2.37 -49.51 -28.42
CA VAL A 391 1.96 -50.77 -29.00
C VAL A 391 2.92 -51.19 -30.12
N ARG A 392 3.29 -50.28 -31.03
CA ARG A 392 4.25 -50.53 -32.10
C ARG A 392 5.62 -50.98 -31.59
N TYR A 393 6.14 -50.35 -30.54
CA TYR A 393 7.39 -50.73 -29.90
C TYR A 393 7.34 -52.13 -29.28
N LYS A 394 6.24 -52.46 -28.58
CA LYS A 394 6.02 -53.82 -28.05
C LYS A 394 5.96 -54.86 -29.12
N SER A 395 5.46 -54.54 -30.31
CA SER A 395 5.38 -55.43 -31.48
C SER A 395 6.67 -55.41 -32.33
N SER A 396 7.72 -54.71 -31.86
CA SER A 396 9.02 -54.54 -32.58
C SER A 396 8.87 -53.84 -33.95
N VAL A 397 7.84 -53.02 -34.15
CA VAL A 397 7.54 -52.27 -35.40
C VAL A 397 8.12 -50.85 -35.34
N SER A 398 8.42 -50.32 -34.16
CA SER A 398 9.05 -49.01 -33.98
C SER A 398 10.27 -49.07 -33.07
N THR A 399 11.08 -48.01 -33.10
CA THR A 399 12.32 -47.91 -32.30
C THR A 399 12.03 -47.39 -30.90
N ILE A 400 13.00 -47.57 -29.98
CA ILE A 400 12.93 -46.91 -28.64
C ILE A 400 12.88 -45.39 -28.75
N ASN A 401 13.56 -44.81 -29.74
CA ASN A 401 13.54 -43.35 -29.97
C ASN A 401 12.15 -42.87 -30.30
N ASP A 402 11.40 -43.59 -31.14
CA ASP A 402 10.02 -43.20 -31.50
C ASP A 402 9.11 -43.23 -30.29
N LEU A 403 9.25 -44.24 -29.41
CA LEU A 403 8.49 -44.36 -28.17
C LEU A 403 8.87 -43.27 -27.18
N LEU A 404 10.16 -43.01 -26.93
CA LEU A 404 10.61 -41.94 -26.01
C LEU A 404 10.20 -40.58 -26.50
N TYR A 405 10.29 -40.30 -27.82
CA TYR A 405 9.85 -39.07 -28.42
C TYR A 405 8.32 -38.86 -28.22
N ALA A 406 7.50 -39.83 -28.55
CA ALA A 406 6.05 -39.76 -28.40
C ALA A 406 5.65 -39.58 -26.92
N SER A 407 6.32 -40.29 -25.99
CA SER A 407 6.09 -40.14 -24.54
C SER A 407 6.48 -38.76 -24.02
N SER A 408 7.62 -38.20 -24.46
CA SER A 408 8.06 -36.86 -24.16
C SER A 408 7.07 -35.79 -24.68
N GLN A 409 6.59 -35.96 -25.93
CA GLN A 409 5.58 -35.06 -26.51
C GLN A 409 4.26 -35.08 -25.73
N ALA A 410 3.79 -36.26 -25.31
CA ALA A 410 2.57 -36.36 -24.49
C ALA A 410 2.76 -35.71 -23.12
N HIS A 411 3.95 -35.86 -22.50
CA HIS A 411 4.28 -35.24 -21.23
C HIS A 411 4.34 -33.69 -21.35
N ILE A 412 5.02 -33.15 -22.38
CA ILE A 412 5.10 -31.75 -22.67
C ILE A 412 3.69 -31.15 -22.90
N ALA A 413 2.86 -31.85 -23.70
CA ALA A 413 1.50 -31.43 -23.96
C ALA A 413 0.63 -31.41 -22.68
N ARG A 414 0.82 -32.37 -21.75
CA ARG A 414 0.18 -32.41 -20.43
C ARG A 414 0.61 -31.20 -19.57
N ALA A 415 1.89 -30.91 -19.51
CA ALA A 415 2.42 -29.76 -18.77
C ALA A 415 1.84 -28.44 -19.32
N LYS A 416 1.79 -28.29 -20.65
CA LYS A 416 1.20 -27.11 -21.32
C LYS A 416 -0.30 -26.96 -21.06
N LEU A 417 -1.04 -28.07 -20.97
CA LEU A 417 -2.46 -28.07 -20.60
C LEU A 417 -2.64 -27.56 -19.16
N ILE A 418 -1.84 -28.06 -18.21
CA ILE A 418 -1.88 -27.61 -16.82
C ILE A 418 -1.57 -26.11 -16.75
N GLU A 419 -0.49 -25.68 -17.37
CA GLU A 419 -0.08 -24.27 -17.40
C GLU A 419 -1.19 -23.37 -17.97
N SER A 420 -1.72 -23.71 -19.15
CA SER A 420 -2.76 -22.90 -19.81
C SER A 420 -4.06 -22.81 -19.00
N LYS A 421 -4.45 -23.88 -18.29
CA LYS A 421 -5.59 -23.92 -17.37
C LYS A 421 -5.44 -22.89 -16.24
N TYR A 422 -4.29 -22.88 -15.58
CA TYR A 422 -4.05 -21.95 -14.46
C TYR A 422 -3.75 -20.53 -14.92
N ASN A 423 -3.10 -20.33 -16.07
CA ASN A 423 -2.88 -19.03 -16.65
C ASN A 423 -4.22 -18.33 -17.00
N TYR A 424 -5.18 -19.07 -17.58
CA TYR A 424 -6.53 -18.52 -17.81
C TYR A 424 -7.15 -18.01 -16.50
N GLN A 425 -7.05 -18.74 -15.41
CA GLN A 425 -7.64 -18.34 -14.14
C GLN A 425 -6.91 -17.11 -13.55
N LYS A 426 -5.59 -16.99 -13.76
CA LYS A 426 -4.84 -15.79 -13.36
C LYS A 426 -5.29 -14.56 -14.14
N GLU A 427 -5.48 -14.68 -15.47
CA GLU A 427 -5.96 -13.57 -16.29
C GLU A 427 -7.37 -13.15 -15.89
N LYS A 428 -8.23 -14.10 -15.49
CA LYS A 428 -9.57 -13.79 -14.94
C LYS A 428 -9.44 -12.99 -13.64
N PHE A 429 -8.61 -13.43 -12.70
CA PHE A 429 -8.40 -12.69 -11.45
C PHE A 429 -7.75 -11.32 -11.68
N TYR A 430 -6.90 -11.18 -12.71
CA TYR A 430 -6.35 -9.89 -13.09
C TYR A 430 -7.43 -8.94 -13.63
N MET A 431 -8.36 -9.44 -14.43
CA MET A 431 -9.51 -8.65 -14.87
C MET A 431 -10.40 -8.22 -13.69
N ASP A 432 -10.69 -9.14 -12.75
CA ASP A 432 -11.47 -8.82 -11.55
C ASP A 432 -10.78 -7.75 -10.69
N TYR A 433 -9.45 -7.81 -10.55
CA TYR A 433 -8.63 -6.80 -9.90
C TYR A 433 -8.69 -5.43 -10.61
N LEU A 434 -8.60 -5.40 -11.96
CA LEU A 434 -8.74 -4.14 -12.70
C LEU A 434 -10.12 -3.51 -12.53
N LEU A 435 -11.16 -4.35 -12.44
CA LEU A 435 -12.56 -3.94 -12.24
C LEU A 435 -12.91 -3.69 -10.76
N GLU A 436 -11.94 -3.83 -9.84
CA GLU A 436 -12.14 -3.60 -8.40
C GLU A 436 -13.28 -4.44 -7.79
N ARG A 437 -13.45 -5.69 -8.30
CA ARG A 437 -14.53 -6.60 -7.88
C ARG A 437 -14.13 -7.58 -6.78
N GLY A 438 -12.87 -7.56 -6.36
CA GLY A 438 -12.30 -8.55 -5.47
C GLY A 438 -12.05 -9.89 -6.16
N VAL A 439 -11.15 -10.70 -5.59
CA VAL A 439 -10.92 -12.10 -6.01
C VAL A 439 -11.99 -12.96 -5.34
N LYS A 440 -12.91 -13.50 -6.15
CA LYS A 440 -14.00 -14.40 -5.70
C LYS A 440 -13.79 -15.81 -6.23
#